data_62b4248df49318e99429cd3c1eef7321
#
_entry.id   62b4248df49318e99429cd3c1eef7321
#
_cell.length_a   1.000
_cell.length_b   1.000
_cell.length_c   1.000
_cell.angle_alpha   90.00
_cell.angle_beta   90.00
_cell.angle_gamma   90.00
#
_symmetry.space_group_name_H-M   'P 1'
#
loop_
_entity.id
_entity.type
_entity.pdbx_description
1 polymer ?
#
loop_
_entity_poly.entity_id
_entity_poly.type
_entity_poly.pdbx_seq_one_letter_code
_entity_poly.pdbx_strand_id
1 'polypeptide(L)'
;MRKKHWWILPALAILVALALIALDERLILRTYTVVSPKLTAEVRLAVVTDFHSSDNADDVAAMVASCAPDAVLMVGDLFDDDTQNRPTERTLSLMRQLSALYPCYYVSGNHEAWTGEMDALYQQTEEAGVTVLR
;
A
#
# COMPACT_ATOMS: atom_id res chain seq x y z
N MET A 1 19.75 31.74 41.91
CA MET A 1 19.26 30.35 41.88
C MET A 1 19.03 29.94 40.42
N ARG A 2 19.91 29.10 39.81
CA ARG A 2 19.71 28.58 38.46
C ARG A 2 18.55 27.59 38.50
N LYS A 3 17.37 27.92 37.93
CA LYS A 3 16.29 26.98 37.73
C LYS A 3 16.82 25.83 36.83
N LYS A 4 17.03 24.67 37.41
CA LYS A 4 17.47 23.47 36.67
C LYS A 4 16.35 23.13 35.67
N HIS A 5 16.67 23.16 34.36
CA HIS A 5 15.74 22.82 33.28
C HIS A 5 15.61 21.27 33.15
N TRP A 6 15.45 20.57 34.26
CA TRP A 6 15.39 19.12 34.36
C TRP A 6 14.21 18.50 33.58
N TRP A 7 13.19 19.30 33.30
CA TRP A 7 12.03 18.91 32.51
C TRP A 7 12.32 18.86 31.00
N ILE A 8 13.40 19.48 30.50
CA ILE A 8 13.73 19.50 29.04
C ILE A 8 14.06 18.10 28.53
N LEU A 9 14.81 17.33 29.29
CA LEU A 9 15.18 15.96 28.87
C LEU A 9 13.98 15.03 28.73
N PRO A 10 13.04 14.92 29.70
CA PRO A 10 11.85 14.11 29.53
C PRO A 10 10.93 14.66 28.43
N ALA A 11 10.80 15.96 28.26
CA ALA A 11 10.01 16.54 27.18
C ALA A 11 10.60 16.20 25.79
N LEU A 12 11.91 16.27 25.64
CA LEU A 12 12.59 15.86 24.40
C LEU A 12 12.43 14.35 24.16
N ALA A 13 12.56 13.52 25.18
CA ALA A 13 12.37 12.07 25.05
C ALA A 13 10.93 11.72 24.61
N ILE A 14 9.92 12.41 25.14
CA ILE A 14 8.52 12.25 24.71
C ILE A 14 8.36 12.69 23.26
N LEU A 15 8.93 13.82 22.86
CA LEU A 15 8.85 14.32 21.50
C LEU A 15 9.49 13.33 20.51
N VAL A 16 10.66 12.79 20.85
CA VAL A 16 11.33 11.76 20.02
C VAL A 16 10.48 10.50 19.94
N ALA A 17 9.92 10.04 21.05
CA ALA A 17 9.06 8.86 21.06
C ALA A 17 7.81 9.05 20.18
N LEU A 18 7.18 10.22 20.25
CA LEU A 18 6.04 10.57 19.40
C LEU A 18 6.44 10.65 17.92
N ALA A 19 7.62 11.20 17.61
CA ALA A 19 8.13 11.24 16.25
C ALA A 19 8.40 9.82 15.70
N LEU A 20 9.00 8.94 16.51
CA LEU A 20 9.24 7.54 16.11
C LEU A 20 7.94 6.77 15.87
N ILE A 21 6.88 7.04 16.64
CA ILE A 21 5.56 6.43 16.43
C ILE A 21 4.89 7.00 15.17
N ALA A 22 5.00 8.31 14.95
CA ALA A 22 4.38 8.98 13.80
C ALA A 22 5.07 8.64 12.46
N LEU A 23 6.36 8.27 12.51
CA LEU A 23 7.16 7.87 11.35
C LEU A 23 7.28 6.34 11.21
N ASP A 24 6.45 5.58 11.91
CA ASP A 24 6.45 4.12 11.81
C ASP A 24 5.71 3.66 10.55
N GLU A 25 6.45 3.36 9.51
CA GLU A 25 5.95 2.87 8.21
C GLU A 25 5.96 1.33 8.10
N ARG A 26 6.00 0.61 9.23
CA ARG A 26 5.99 -0.86 9.20
C ARG A 26 4.71 -1.40 8.60
N LEU A 27 4.86 -2.36 7.71
CA LEU A 27 3.74 -3.10 7.16
C LEU A 27 2.98 -3.86 8.24
N ILE A 28 1.66 -3.74 8.25
CA ILE A 28 0.79 -4.44 9.21
C ILE A 28 -0.27 -5.22 8.44
N LEU A 29 -0.23 -6.54 8.56
CA LEU A 29 -1.29 -7.40 8.06
C LEU A 29 -2.51 -7.34 9.00
N ARG A 30 -3.67 -7.04 8.45
CA ARG A 30 -4.95 -7.10 9.15
C ARG A 30 -5.86 -8.11 8.47
N THR A 31 -6.47 -9.00 9.24
CA THR A 31 -7.40 -10.01 8.74
C THR A 31 -8.81 -9.72 9.22
N TYR A 32 -9.75 -9.76 8.30
CA TYR A 32 -11.17 -9.60 8.57
C TYR A 32 -11.93 -10.82 8.01
N THR A 33 -12.89 -11.34 8.75
CA THR A 33 -13.77 -12.40 8.26
C THR A 33 -15.18 -11.86 8.07
N VAL A 34 -15.70 -12.00 6.86
CA VAL A 34 -17.06 -11.61 6.50
C VAL A 34 -17.84 -12.85 6.14
N VAL A 35 -18.94 -13.10 6.85
CA VAL A 35 -19.84 -14.23 6.57
C VAL A 35 -20.97 -13.76 5.67
N SER A 36 -21.18 -14.47 4.55
CA SER A 36 -22.26 -14.17 3.61
C SER A 36 -22.99 -15.47 3.21
N PRO A 37 -24.33 -15.51 3.29
CA PRO A 37 -25.10 -16.67 2.84
C PRO A 37 -25.08 -16.85 1.31
N LYS A 38 -24.51 -15.92 0.57
CA LYS A 38 -24.35 -15.98 -0.89
C LYS A 38 -23.11 -16.75 -1.31
N LEU A 39 -22.18 -17.02 -0.40
CA LEU A 39 -20.97 -17.77 -0.68
C LEU A 39 -21.15 -19.22 -0.24
N THR A 40 -20.80 -20.13 -1.14
CA THR A 40 -20.85 -21.59 -0.89
C THR A 40 -19.50 -22.16 -0.46
N ALA A 41 -18.43 -21.38 -0.58
CA ALA A 41 -17.08 -21.72 -0.18
C ALA A 41 -16.34 -20.49 0.37
N GLU A 42 -15.28 -20.72 1.11
CA GLU A 42 -14.37 -19.64 1.56
C GLU A 42 -13.65 -19.04 0.35
N VAL A 43 -13.59 -17.71 0.29
CA VAL A 43 -12.81 -16.94 -0.68
C VAL A 43 -11.94 -15.98 0.11
N ARG A 44 -10.65 -16.00 -0.18
CA ARG A 44 -9.66 -15.14 0.46
C ARG A 44 -9.19 -14.05 -0.49
N LEU A 45 -9.45 -12.81 -0.13
CA LEU A 45 -9.05 -11.64 -0.90
C LEU A 45 -7.94 -10.91 -0.15
N ALA A 46 -6.82 -10.64 -0.82
CA ALA A 46 -5.85 -9.68 -0.32
C ALA A 46 -6.22 -8.29 -0.86
N VAL A 47 -6.23 -7.29 0.01
CA VAL A 47 -6.49 -5.89 -0.36
C VAL A 47 -5.23 -5.09 -0.11
N VAL A 48 -4.75 -4.41 -1.15
CA VAL A 48 -3.62 -3.48 -1.11
C VAL A 48 -4.14 -2.09 -1.48
N THR A 49 -3.88 -1.10 -0.64
CA THR A 49 -4.27 0.30 -0.86
C THR A 49 -3.18 1.21 -0.32
N ASP A 50 -3.15 2.47 -0.75
CA ASP A 50 -2.23 3.50 -0.24
C ASP A 50 -0.74 3.09 -0.31
N PHE A 51 -0.34 2.41 -1.37
CA PHE A 51 1.04 1.99 -1.57
C PHE A 51 1.96 3.17 -1.93
N HIS A 52 1.44 4.16 -2.64
CA HIS A 52 2.12 5.42 -2.99
C HIS A 52 3.52 5.21 -3.57
N SER A 53 3.68 4.26 -4.48
CA SER A 53 4.98 3.91 -5.09
C SER A 53 6.12 3.76 -4.06
N SER A 54 5.80 3.14 -2.92
CA SER A 54 6.76 2.89 -1.84
C SER A 54 7.91 1.98 -2.31
N ASP A 55 9.04 2.01 -1.61
CA ASP A 55 10.21 1.21 -1.93
C ASP A 55 10.17 -0.22 -1.36
N ASN A 56 9.11 -0.58 -0.64
CA ASN A 56 8.92 -1.88 0.00
C ASN A 56 8.06 -2.86 -0.81
N ALA A 57 8.06 -2.76 -2.15
CA ALA A 57 7.25 -3.61 -3.04
C ALA A 57 7.46 -5.12 -2.79
N ASP A 58 8.71 -5.54 -2.57
CA ASP A 58 9.04 -6.95 -2.32
C ASP A 58 8.46 -7.45 -1.00
N ASP A 59 8.48 -6.61 0.06
CA ASP A 59 7.92 -6.95 1.36
C ASP A 59 6.39 -7.05 1.29
N VAL A 60 5.73 -6.14 0.56
CA VAL A 60 4.28 -6.19 0.31
C VAL A 60 3.91 -7.45 -0.47
N ALA A 61 4.65 -7.76 -1.54
CA ALA A 61 4.40 -8.97 -2.33
C ALA A 61 4.58 -10.25 -1.51
N ALA A 62 5.63 -10.33 -0.69
CA ALA A 62 5.88 -11.45 0.22
C ALA A 62 4.77 -11.60 1.28
N MET A 63 4.31 -10.49 1.84
CA MET A 63 3.21 -10.48 2.81
C MET A 63 1.90 -10.96 2.18
N VAL A 64 1.54 -10.50 0.98
CA VAL A 64 0.37 -10.96 0.22
C VAL A 64 0.50 -12.45 -0.06
N ALA A 65 1.65 -12.92 -0.53
CA ALA A 65 1.88 -14.33 -0.84
C ALA A 65 1.74 -15.22 0.41
N SER A 66 2.15 -14.75 1.59
CA SER A 66 2.00 -15.48 2.85
C SER A 66 0.54 -15.75 3.23
N CYS A 67 -0.39 -14.95 2.72
CA CYS A 67 -1.82 -15.11 2.94
C CYS A 67 -2.46 -16.13 2.00
N ALA A 68 -1.79 -16.56 0.94
CA ALA A 68 -2.30 -17.43 -0.12
C ALA A 68 -3.72 -17.00 -0.58
N PRO A 69 -3.88 -15.80 -1.13
CA PRO A 69 -5.20 -15.29 -1.54
C PRO A 69 -5.67 -15.95 -2.84
N ASP A 70 -6.99 -15.98 -3.05
CA ASP A 70 -7.61 -16.39 -4.31
C ASP A 70 -7.56 -15.25 -5.35
N ALA A 71 -7.52 -13.99 -4.89
CA ALA A 71 -7.34 -12.81 -5.73
C ALA A 71 -6.78 -11.64 -4.92
N VAL A 72 -6.18 -10.67 -5.63
CA VAL A 72 -5.65 -9.42 -5.07
C VAL A 72 -6.46 -8.24 -5.60
N LEU A 73 -6.94 -7.40 -4.69
CA LEU A 73 -7.63 -6.16 -4.98
C LEU A 73 -6.71 -4.98 -4.67
N MET A 74 -6.38 -4.21 -5.66
CA MET A 74 -5.56 -3.00 -5.57
C MET A 74 -6.49 -1.79 -5.60
N VAL A 75 -6.73 -1.16 -4.44
CA VAL A 75 -7.88 -0.29 -4.23
C VAL A 75 -7.44 1.15 -4.00
N GLY A 76 -6.98 1.79 -5.07
CA GLY A 76 -6.62 3.20 -5.12
C GLY A 76 -5.31 3.57 -4.41
N ASP A 77 -4.76 4.71 -4.81
CA ASP A 77 -3.56 5.33 -4.27
C ASP A 77 -2.34 4.39 -4.26
N LEU A 78 -2.25 3.55 -5.31
CA LEU A 78 -1.09 2.67 -5.54
C LEU A 78 0.08 3.46 -6.12
N PHE A 79 -0.22 4.37 -7.05
CA PHE A 79 0.76 5.31 -7.60
C PHE A 79 0.75 6.60 -6.79
N ASP A 80 1.89 7.28 -6.80
CA ASP A 80 2.04 8.59 -6.18
C ASP A 80 2.09 9.68 -7.27
N ASP A 81 1.58 10.86 -6.98
CA ASP A 81 1.67 12.03 -7.87
C ASP A 81 3.07 12.67 -7.86
N ASP A 82 3.89 12.43 -6.82
CA ASP A 82 5.31 12.80 -6.79
C ASP A 82 6.19 11.75 -7.49
N THR A 83 6.07 11.65 -8.79
CA THR A 83 6.81 10.67 -9.60
C THR A 83 8.33 10.85 -9.60
N GLN A 84 8.86 12.01 -9.16
CA GLN A 84 10.30 12.26 -9.06
C GLN A 84 10.94 11.53 -7.86
N ASN A 85 10.27 11.53 -6.71
CA ASN A 85 10.73 10.87 -5.49
C ASN A 85 10.15 9.46 -5.34
N ARG A 86 8.98 9.22 -5.93
CA ARG A 86 8.24 7.96 -5.90
C ARG A 86 7.95 7.44 -7.31
N PRO A 87 8.95 6.83 -7.97
CA PRO A 87 8.82 6.39 -9.35
C PRO A 87 7.70 5.37 -9.55
N THR A 88 6.88 5.57 -10.58
CA THR A 88 5.80 4.68 -11.04
C THR A 88 6.25 3.21 -11.16
N GLU A 89 7.49 2.98 -11.55
CA GLU A 89 8.08 1.65 -11.70
C GLU A 89 8.04 0.80 -10.41
N ARG A 90 8.05 1.41 -9.22
CA ARG A 90 7.91 0.67 -7.95
C ARG A 90 6.54 0.00 -7.84
N THR A 91 5.47 0.72 -8.17
CA THR A 91 4.11 0.17 -8.21
C THR A 91 3.98 -0.89 -9.30
N LEU A 92 4.52 -0.64 -10.50
CA LEU A 92 4.49 -1.61 -11.59
C LEU A 92 5.27 -2.89 -11.25
N SER A 93 6.37 -2.77 -10.50
CA SER A 93 7.11 -3.93 -9.99
C SER A 93 6.25 -4.78 -9.06
N LEU A 94 5.56 -4.17 -8.09
CA LEU A 94 4.61 -4.85 -7.21
C LEU A 94 3.50 -5.54 -8.01
N MET A 95 2.90 -4.81 -8.96
CA MET A 95 1.82 -5.32 -9.81
C MET A 95 2.25 -6.56 -10.61
N ARG A 96 3.44 -6.52 -11.25
CA ARG A 96 3.97 -7.69 -12.00
C ARG A 96 4.25 -8.88 -11.09
N GLN A 97 4.79 -8.66 -9.89
CA GLN A 97 5.04 -9.75 -8.94
C GLN A 97 3.75 -10.44 -8.52
N LEU A 98 2.71 -9.66 -8.21
CA LEU A 98 1.43 -10.21 -7.75
C LEU A 98 0.62 -10.82 -8.89
N SER A 99 0.57 -10.19 -10.07
CA SER A 99 -0.18 -10.69 -11.23
C SER A 99 0.41 -11.98 -11.82
N ALA A 100 1.70 -12.22 -11.61
CA ALA A 100 2.33 -13.50 -11.98
C ALA A 100 1.81 -14.69 -11.15
N LEU A 101 1.22 -14.45 -9.98
CA LEU A 101 0.81 -15.48 -9.03
C LEU A 101 -0.72 -15.54 -8.83
N TYR A 102 -1.40 -14.39 -8.96
CA TYR A 102 -2.80 -14.24 -8.59
C TYR A 102 -3.59 -13.44 -9.63
N PRO A 103 -4.89 -13.67 -9.79
CA PRO A 103 -5.79 -12.71 -10.42
C PRO A 103 -5.73 -11.38 -9.66
N CYS A 104 -5.36 -10.29 -10.35
CA CYS A 104 -5.24 -8.97 -9.76
C CYS A 104 -6.22 -7.99 -10.40
N TYR A 105 -6.88 -7.20 -9.59
CA TYR A 105 -7.85 -6.18 -10.01
C TYR A 105 -7.47 -4.84 -9.40
N TYR A 106 -7.58 -3.79 -10.20
CA TYR A 106 -7.20 -2.44 -9.80
C TYR A 106 -8.32 -1.43 -10.05
N VAL A 107 -8.49 -0.53 -9.11
CA VAL A 107 -9.23 0.74 -9.26
C VAL A 107 -8.32 1.89 -8.83
N SER A 108 -8.45 3.04 -9.51
CA SER A 108 -7.68 4.24 -9.17
C SER A 108 -8.22 4.94 -7.93
N GLY A 109 -7.34 5.69 -7.27
CA GLY A 109 -7.67 6.62 -6.19
C GLY A 109 -7.45 8.09 -6.61
N ASN A 110 -7.33 8.97 -5.62
CA ASN A 110 -7.16 10.38 -5.88
C ASN A 110 -5.73 10.78 -6.27
N HIS A 111 -4.70 10.07 -5.78
CA HIS A 111 -3.31 10.35 -6.17
C HIS A 111 -3.10 10.08 -7.65
N GLU A 112 -3.62 8.98 -8.18
CA GLU A 112 -3.58 8.70 -9.60
C GLU A 112 -4.28 9.81 -10.41
N ALA A 113 -5.44 10.27 -9.95
CA ALA A 113 -6.17 11.34 -10.62
C ALA A 113 -5.39 12.67 -10.62
N TRP A 114 -4.61 12.95 -9.58
CA TRP A 114 -3.80 14.17 -9.49
C TRP A 114 -2.58 14.18 -10.41
N THR A 115 -2.10 13.02 -10.87
CA THR A 115 -1.04 12.96 -11.87
C THR A 115 -1.45 13.60 -13.20
N GLY A 116 -2.75 13.59 -13.53
CA GLY A 116 -3.28 14.00 -14.84
C GLY A 116 -2.98 13.01 -15.97
N GLU A 117 -2.39 11.85 -15.68
CA GLU A 117 -1.92 10.85 -16.66
C GLU A 117 -2.67 9.51 -16.53
N MET A 118 -3.95 9.54 -16.14
CA MET A 118 -4.76 8.36 -15.84
C MET A 118 -4.74 7.30 -16.94
N ASP A 119 -4.87 7.69 -18.20
CA ASP A 119 -4.90 6.73 -19.32
C ASP A 119 -3.56 6.00 -19.47
N ALA A 120 -2.44 6.70 -19.26
CA ALA A 120 -1.12 6.08 -19.29
C ALA A 120 -0.92 5.12 -18.12
N LEU A 121 -1.37 5.47 -16.91
CA LEU A 121 -1.32 4.61 -15.74
C LEU A 121 -2.19 3.35 -15.94
N TYR A 122 -3.38 3.48 -16.50
CA TYR A 122 -4.23 2.33 -16.83
C TYR A 122 -3.56 1.39 -17.83
N GLN A 123 -2.99 1.92 -18.90
CA GLN A 123 -2.27 1.12 -19.89
C GLN A 123 -1.10 0.36 -19.25
N GLN A 124 -0.26 1.05 -18.48
CA GLN A 124 0.89 0.43 -17.79
C GLN A 124 0.44 -0.64 -16.79
N THR A 125 -0.69 -0.42 -16.09
CA THR A 125 -1.28 -1.38 -15.16
C THR A 125 -1.75 -2.64 -15.90
N GLU A 126 -2.43 -2.48 -17.05
CA GLU A 126 -2.85 -3.60 -17.90
C GLU A 126 -1.64 -4.36 -18.47
N GLU A 127 -0.59 -3.66 -18.90
CA GLU A 127 0.68 -4.25 -19.34
C GLU A 127 1.41 -5.01 -18.22
N ALA A 128 1.23 -4.62 -16.97
CA ALA A 128 1.72 -5.33 -15.79
C ALA A 128 0.88 -6.58 -15.43
N GLY A 129 -0.15 -6.93 -16.24
CA GLY A 129 -0.97 -8.12 -16.06
C GLY A 129 -2.13 -7.96 -15.07
N VAL A 130 -2.49 -6.73 -14.71
CA VAL A 130 -3.57 -6.43 -13.76
C VAL A 130 -4.82 -5.99 -14.52
N THR A 131 -5.99 -6.47 -14.11
CA THR A 131 -7.28 -6.06 -14.69
C THR A 131 -7.71 -4.72 -14.10
N VAL A 132 -7.83 -3.70 -14.94
CA VAL A 132 -8.34 -2.38 -14.55
C VAL A 132 -9.86 -2.38 -14.55
N LEU A 133 -10.47 -1.98 -13.43
CA LEU A 133 -11.92 -1.79 -13.30
C LEU A 133 -12.20 -0.28 -13.41
N ARG A 134 -12.85 0.14 -14.49
CA ARG A 134 -13.17 1.55 -14.80
C ARG A 134 -14.61 1.86 -14.46
#